data_99b5a74a0856331c9e54d9c17165c8a3
#
_entry.id   99b5a74a0856331c9e54d9c17165c8a3
#
_cell.length_a   1.000
_cell.length_b   1.000
_cell.length_c   1.000
_cell.angle_alpha   90.00
_cell.angle_beta   90.00
_cell.angle_gamma   90.00
#
_symmetry.space_group_name_H-M   'P 1'
#
loop_
_entity.id
_entity.type
_entity.pdbx_description
1 polymer ?
#
loop_
_entity_poly.entity_id
_entity_poly.type
_entity_poly.pdbx_seq_one_letter_code
_entity_poly.pdbx_strand_id
1 'polypeptide(L)'
;MKQLHHNGVLVPPRYEGKGLTIKVRKKKIKLTPEQEEMVLAWAKKMGTPYVEDRVFAKNFHRDLSKKLGINVKPGDVDYSEVFSFVEKEQAWKANLSKEERRQLTAQGKAQRETNKARYGYAWVDGVQMEVANYAVEPSSIFIGRGNHPLRGHWKEGPREEDIELNLSPNAPRPPGNWKAIVWQPDVMWIARWRDKLTGKTKYVWFSDSSILRQRKSIEKFDKAKELRRNLVQVQRHVWENLDVDDLRRRKTATVCFLIDKLKIRVGDEKDPDEADTVGASTLRPKHIRFNGDGTTTFNFLGKDSVPHVFRVKLPDNVIRNLKKFAANAKSTLFDGVNSKHVSEFLDEVMTGLSAKVFRTYYASKTVETKLEKAPAKLEDPEYVKKFIATIANLEAAKVCNHRRTIPKTWKSSLDKKKDRLEALKDRAKEIQGKLRQKAKEWEEKYKERLRKQEEMLKATMEQLEAYRDHLADRKQQGKPTHALKKRIRLKRETMARQKQRLKMLETTHTERMEKLRQRLESRRQRDKAAIEKLKLRIEGQKETRDYNLATSLKSYIDPRIYFEWGKKVDYDWKRYYPKTLQKKFSWVENDGATPENV
;
A
#
# COMPACT_ATOMS: atom_id res chain seq x y z
N MET A 1 -23.49 11.30 20.39
CA MET A 1 -23.11 12.71 20.16
C MET A 1 -24.21 13.59 20.74
N LYS A 2 -23.83 14.62 21.49
CA LYS A 2 -24.84 15.62 22.00
C LYS A 2 -25.08 16.71 20.97
N GLN A 3 -24.05 17.09 20.21
CA GLN A 3 -24.12 18.11 19.17
C GLN A 3 -23.34 17.67 17.94
N LEU A 4 -23.88 17.97 16.77
CA LEU A 4 -23.24 17.77 15.47
C LEU A 4 -23.54 18.97 14.56
N HIS A 5 -22.49 19.58 14.02
CA HIS A 5 -22.57 20.71 13.11
C HIS A 5 -21.55 20.54 11.97
N HIS A 6 -21.96 20.82 10.73
CA HIS A 6 -21.10 20.81 9.53
C HIS A 6 -21.74 21.63 8.40
N ASN A 7 -20.96 21.94 7.38
CA ASN A 7 -21.40 22.78 6.23
C ASN A 7 -22.04 21.99 5.07
N GLY A 8 -22.63 20.83 5.33
CA GLY A 8 -23.17 19.95 4.28
C GLY A 8 -22.09 19.15 3.59
N VAL A 9 -22.33 18.81 2.32
CA VAL A 9 -21.43 18.04 1.45
C VAL A 9 -21.27 18.74 0.10
N LEU A 10 -20.16 18.50 -0.57
CA LEU A 10 -19.93 19.02 -1.93
C LEU A 10 -20.68 18.18 -2.95
N VAL A 11 -21.70 18.77 -3.57
CA VAL A 11 -22.41 18.19 -4.71
C VAL A 11 -21.76 18.71 -6.00
N PRO A 12 -21.37 17.85 -6.95
CA PRO A 12 -20.81 18.27 -8.22
C PRO A 12 -21.81 19.15 -9.00
N PRO A 13 -21.36 20.22 -9.68
CA PRO A 13 -22.24 21.03 -10.51
C PRO A 13 -22.86 20.19 -11.63
N ARG A 14 -23.98 20.66 -12.17
CA ARG A 14 -24.60 20.04 -13.36
C ARG A 14 -23.66 20.21 -14.55
N TYR A 15 -23.64 19.20 -15.42
CA TYR A 15 -22.92 19.30 -16.68
C TYR A 15 -23.64 20.31 -17.61
N GLU A 16 -22.89 21.31 -18.09
CA GLU A 16 -23.47 22.42 -18.85
C GLU A 16 -23.67 22.11 -20.35
N GLY A 17 -23.04 21.02 -20.85
CA GLY A 17 -23.04 20.67 -22.27
C GLY A 17 -22.02 21.50 -23.08
N LYS A 18 -21.62 20.96 -24.21
CA LYS A 18 -20.70 21.57 -25.17
C LYS A 18 -21.28 21.62 -26.58
N GLY A 19 -22.52 21.20 -26.72
CA GLY A 19 -23.25 21.18 -27.99
C GLY A 19 -22.86 20.06 -28.93
N LEU A 20 -22.31 18.94 -28.37
CA LEU A 20 -21.88 17.80 -29.17
C LEU A 20 -23.07 17.04 -29.79
N THR A 21 -22.81 16.35 -30.89
CA THR A 21 -23.80 15.57 -31.63
C THR A 21 -23.32 14.12 -31.80
N ILE A 22 -24.29 13.25 -32.04
CA ILE A 22 -24.08 11.85 -32.46
C ILE A 22 -24.88 11.58 -33.72
N LYS A 23 -24.52 10.51 -34.45
CA LYS A 23 -25.40 10.03 -35.54
C LYS A 23 -26.03 8.70 -35.14
N VAL A 24 -27.35 8.59 -35.27
CA VAL A 24 -28.09 7.36 -35.04
C VAL A 24 -28.71 6.93 -36.36
N ARG A 25 -28.31 5.76 -36.88
CA ARG A 25 -28.79 5.27 -38.20
C ARG A 25 -28.70 6.35 -39.28
N LYS A 26 -27.55 7.06 -39.37
CA LYS A 26 -27.21 8.16 -40.28
C LYS A 26 -27.89 9.51 -39.97
N LYS A 27 -28.88 9.58 -39.06
CA LYS A 27 -29.53 10.84 -38.64
C LYS A 27 -28.68 11.53 -37.55
N LYS A 28 -28.31 12.79 -37.78
CA LYS A 28 -27.60 13.62 -36.80
C LYS A 28 -28.57 14.07 -35.70
N ILE A 29 -28.13 13.89 -34.42
CA ILE A 29 -28.92 14.27 -33.23
C ILE A 29 -28.03 15.18 -32.38
N LYS A 30 -28.57 16.37 -32.08
CA LYS A 30 -27.96 17.29 -31.09
C LYS A 30 -28.32 16.80 -29.69
N LEU A 31 -27.34 16.67 -28.82
CA LEU A 31 -27.51 16.13 -27.47
C LEU A 31 -27.94 17.25 -26.50
N THR A 32 -28.84 16.93 -25.57
CA THR A 32 -29.03 17.73 -24.36
C THR A 32 -27.83 17.58 -23.44
N PRO A 33 -27.59 18.51 -22.48
CA PRO A 33 -26.46 18.38 -21.55
C PRO A 33 -26.40 17.02 -20.85
N GLU A 34 -27.53 16.49 -20.38
CA GLU A 34 -27.59 15.18 -19.71
C GLU A 34 -27.25 14.01 -20.65
N GLN A 35 -27.73 14.05 -21.88
CA GLN A 35 -27.42 13.05 -22.91
C GLN A 35 -25.95 13.13 -23.30
N GLU A 36 -25.39 14.34 -23.41
CA GLU A 36 -24.01 14.59 -23.74
C GLU A 36 -23.06 14.07 -22.63
N GLU A 37 -23.36 14.31 -21.35
CA GLU A 37 -22.60 13.78 -20.22
C GLU A 37 -22.49 12.25 -20.28
N MET A 38 -23.61 11.58 -20.59
CA MET A 38 -23.68 10.14 -20.73
C MET A 38 -22.85 9.64 -21.92
N VAL A 39 -22.98 10.26 -23.07
CA VAL A 39 -22.26 9.89 -24.30
C VAL A 39 -20.75 10.16 -24.16
N LEU A 40 -20.35 11.27 -23.53
CA LEU A 40 -18.95 11.56 -23.21
C LEU A 40 -18.34 10.51 -22.28
N ALA A 41 -19.10 10.04 -21.29
CA ALA A 41 -18.66 8.97 -20.40
C ALA A 41 -18.41 7.65 -21.17
N TRP A 42 -19.23 7.36 -22.18
CA TRP A 42 -19.04 6.21 -23.08
C TRP A 42 -17.82 6.41 -23.99
N ALA A 43 -17.69 7.55 -24.64
CA ALA A 43 -16.55 7.85 -25.51
C ALA A 43 -15.21 7.72 -24.78
N LYS A 44 -15.14 8.12 -23.52
CA LYS A 44 -13.96 7.91 -22.67
C LYS A 44 -13.66 6.43 -22.37
N LYS A 45 -14.57 5.50 -22.64
CA LYS A 45 -14.36 4.05 -22.48
C LYS A 45 -14.04 3.36 -23.83
N MET A 46 -14.20 4.02 -24.95
CA MET A 46 -13.81 3.48 -26.25
C MET A 46 -12.33 3.12 -26.27
N GLY A 47 -11.96 2.03 -26.94
CA GLY A 47 -10.61 1.46 -26.87
C GLY A 47 -10.23 0.75 -25.58
N THR A 48 -11.19 0.53 -24.67
CA THR A 48 -10.99 -0.27 -23.44
C THR A 48 -11.82 -1.55 -23.51
N PRO A 49 -11.44 -2.61 -22.75
CA PRO A 49 -12.21 -3.87 -22.71
C PRO A 49 -13.67 -3.74 -22.24
N TYR A 50 -14.05 -2.60 -21.64
CA TYR A 50 -15.42 -2.39 -21.19
C TYR A 50 -16.42 -2.32 -22.35
N VAL A 51 -16.08 -1.67 -23.45
CA VAL A 51 -16.98 -1.54 -24.62
C VAL A 51 -17.12 -2.84 -25.39
N GLU A 52 -16.17 -3.76 -25.23
CA GLU A 52 -16.18 -5.11 -25.82
C GLU A 52 -17.07 -6.08 -25.04
N ASP A 53 -17.35 -5.80 -23.75
CA ASP A 53 -18.25 -6.60 -22.91
C ASP A 53 -19.69 -6.41 -23.37
N ARG A 54 -20.29 -7.48 -23.91
CA ARG A 54 -21.67 -7.48 -24.46
C ARG A 54 -22.72 -7.00 -23.45
N VAL A 55 -22.59 -7.36 -22.17
CA VAL A 55 -23.54 -6.96 -21.13
C VAL A 55 -23.38 -5.47 -20.81
N PHE A 56 -22.14 -5.01 -20.71
CA PHE A 56 -21.82 -3.60 -20.48
C PHE A 56 -22.38 -2.72 -21.62
N ALA A 57 -22.10 -3.08 -22.85
CA ALA A 57 -22.59 -2.35 -24.02
C ALA A 57 -24.13 -2.38 -24.13
N LYS A 58 -24.76 -3.55 -23.92
CA LYS A 58 -26.22 -3.69 -23.92
C LYS A 58 -26.89 -2.81 -22.87
N ASN A 59 -26.40 -2.82 -21.64
CA ASN A 59 -26.97 -2.04 -20.54
C ASN A 59 -26.83 -0.54 -20.81
N PHE A 60 -25.65 -0.10 -21.29
CA PHE A 60 -25.46 1.31 -21.64
C PHE A 60 -26.43 1.78 -22.73
N HIS A 61 -26.53 1.05 -23.84
CA HIS A 61 -27.39 1.45 -24.95
C HIS A 61 -28.89 1.37 -24.60
N ARG A 62 -29.27 0.49 -23.66
CA ARG A 62 -30.62 0.46 -23.11
C ARG A 62 -30.95 1.77 -22.36
N ASP A 63 -30.02 2.25 -21.54
CA ASP A 63 -30.23 3.49 -20.79
C ASP A 63 -30.12 4.72 -21.71
N LEU A 64 -29.21 4.69 -22.70
CA LEU A 64 -29.12 5.71 -23.73
C LEU A 64 -30.39 5.79 -24.56
N SER A 65 -30.99 4.65 -24.93
CA SER A 65 -32.28 4.59 -25.61
C SER A 65 -33.40 5.33 -24.86
N LYS A 66 -33.48 5.10 -23.55
CA LYS A 66 -34.44 5.78 -22.67
C LYS A 66 -34.21 7.29 -22.64
N LYS A 67 -32.95 7.74 -22.54
CA LYS A 67 -32.64 9.18 -22.51
C LYS A 67 -32.83 9.87 -23.86
N LEU A 68 -32.64 9.18 -24.99
CA LEU A 68 -32.86 9.72 -26.34
C LEU A 68 -34.31 9.64 -26.78
N GLY A 69 -35.14 8.83 -26.12
CA GLY A 69 -36.51 8.55 -26.56
C GLY A 69 -36.60 7.68 -27.81
N ILE A 70 -35.51 7.07 -28.27
CA ILE A 70 -35.43 6.21 -29.44
C ILE A 70 -34.64 4.93 -29.11
N ASN A 71 -35.10 3.80 -29.68
CA ASN A 71 -34.39 2.52 -29.44
C ASN A 71 -33.10 2.45 -30.25
N VAL A 72 -31.99 2.37 -29.55
CA VAL A 72 -30.62 2.23 -30.13
C VAL A 72 -29.93 0.97 -29.59
N LYS A 73 -29.25 0.24 -30.48
CA LYS A 73 -28.44 -0.93 -30.16
C LYS A 73 -26.94 -0.58 -30.24
N PRO A 74 -26.05 -1.37 -29.64
CA PRO A 74 -24.64 -1.28 -29.95
C PRO A 74 -24.44 -1.39 -31.48
N GLY A 75 -23.73 -0.44 -32.08
CA GLY A 75 -23.55 -0.36 -33.53
C GLY A 75 -24.50 0.58 -34.29
N ASP A 76 -25.67 0.93 -33.72
CA ASP A 76 -26.59 1.90 -34.32
C ASP A 76 -26.09 3.35 -34.21
N VAL A 77 -25.14 3.60 -33.32
CA VAL A 77 -24.69 4.95 -32.95
C VAL A 77 -23.26 5.18 -33.39
N ASP A 78 -23.04 6.21 -34.18
CA ASP A 78 -21.72 6.75 -34.52
C ASP A 78 -21.36 7.83 -33.50
N TYR A 79 -20.31 7.53 -32.72
CA TYR A 79 -19.76 8.40 -31.70
C TYR A 79 -18.54 9.19 -32.17
N SER A 80 -18.20 9.18 -33.45
CA SER A 80 -16.93 9.71 -33.99
C SER A 80 -16.66 11.15 -33.61
N GLU A 81 -17.69 12.02 -33.64
CA GLU A 81 -17.58 13.44 -33.27
C GLU A 81 -17.21 13.60 -31.78
N VAL A 82 -17.91 12.87 -30.90
CA VAL A 82 -17.67 12.91 -29.45
C VAL A 82 -16.33 12.27 -29.10
N PHE A 83 -15.96 11.19 -29.80
CA PHE A 83 -14.67 10.52 -29.61
C PHE A 83 -13.51 11.43 -30.03
N SER A 84 -13.62 12.08 -31.18
CA SER A 84 -12.64 13.07 -31.63
C SER A 84 -12.47 14.23 -30.63
N PHE A 85 -13.58 14.69 -30.02
CA PHE A 85 -13.50 15.69 -28.97
C PHE A 85 -12.70 15.18 -27.76
N VAL A 86 -12.93 13.94 -27.33
CA VAL A 86 -12.19 13.31 -26.22
C VAL A 86 -10.70 13.14 -26.56
N GLU A 87 -10.39 12.72 -27.78
CA GLU A 87 -8.99 12.59 -28.26
C GLU A 87 -8.27 13.94 -28.27
N LYS A 88 -8.92 15.01 -28.77
CA LYS A 88 -8.35 16.38 -28.75
C LYS A 88 -8.06 16.83 -27.32
N GLU A 89 -8.98 16.59 -26.37
CA GLU A 89 -8.76 16.92 -24.96
C GLU A 89 -7.58 16.12 -24.36
N GLN A 90 -7.45 14.85 -24.70
CA GLN A 90 -6.33 14.01 -24.24
C GLN A 90 -5.00 14.45 -24.87
N ALA A 91 -4.98 14.74 -26.17
CA ALA A 91 -3.80 15.23 -26.88
C ALA A 91 -3.34 16.59 -26.31
N TRP A 92 -4.27 17.51 -26.06
CA TRP A 92 -3.96 18.77 -25.39
C TRP A 92 -3.31 18.55 -24.03
N LYS A 93 -3.88 17.70 -23.18
CA LYS A 93 -3.29 17.35 -21.87
C LYS A 93 -1.93 16.69 -21.98
N ALA A 94 -1.72 15.87 -23.01
CA ALA A 94 -0.44 15.18 -23.26
C ALA A 94 0.66 16.18 -23.70
N ASN A 95 0.29 17.21 -24.45
CA ASN A 95 1.20 18.21 -25.02
C ASN A 95 1.51 19.39 -24.08
N LEU A 96 0.86 19.46 -22.91
CA LEU A 96 1.17 20.48 -21.92
C LEU A 96 2.65 20.44 -21.51
N SER A 97 3.28 21.60 -21.44
CA SER A 97 4.61 21.78 -20.89
C SER A 97 4.66 21.38 -19.40
N LYS A 98 5.87 21.18 -18.90
CA LYS A 98 6.08 20.89 -17.47
C LYS A 98 5.53 21.99 -16.57
N GLU A 99 5.62 23.24 -17.02
CA GLU A 99 5.18 24.40 -16.25
C GLU A 99 3.64 24.50 -16.23
N GLU A 100 2.97 24.37 -17.37
CA GLU A 100 1.51 24.34 -17.45
C GLU A 100 0.91 23.19 -16.63
N ARG A 101 1.53 22.00 -16.65
CA ARG A 101 1.12 20.88 -15.78
C ARG A 101 1.26 21.22 -14.30
N ARG A 102 2.31 21.94 -13.91
CA ARG A 102 2.50 22.41 -12.52
C ARG A 102 1.41 23.41 -12.13
N GLN A 103 1.10 24.37 -12.99
CA GLN A 103 0.06 25.38 -12.74
C GLN A 103 -1.31 24.74 -12.59
N LEU A 104 -1.73 23.85 -13.51
CA LEU A 104 -2.98 23.10 -13.41
C LEU A 104 -3.04 22.24 -12.15
N THR A 105 -1.93 21.61 -11.78
CA THR A 105 -1.86 20.81 -10.54
C THR A 105 -1.99 21.71 -9.31
N ALA A 106 -1.39 22.89 -9.31
CA ALA A 106 -1.47 23.87 -8.23
C ALA A 106 -2.90 24.43 -8.09
N GLN A 107 -3.55 24.78 -9.20
CA GLN A 107 -4.95 25.22 -9.21
C GLN A 107 -5.89 24.15 -8.66
N GLY A 108 -5.75 22.91 -9.15
CA GLY A 108 -6.54 21.79 -8.64
C GLY A 108 -6.26 21.45 -7.19
N LYS A 109 -5.04 21.75 -6.69
CA LYS A 109 -4.72 21.61 -5.27
C LYS A 109 -5.39 22.70 -4.45
N ALA A 110 -5.29 23.96 -4.87
CA ALA A 110 -5.92 25.09 -4.20
C ALA A 110 -7.44 24.90 -4.09
N GLN A 111 -8.11 24.49 -5.18
CA GLN A 111 -9.54 24.19 -5.18
C GLN A 111 -9.90 23.08 -4.20
N ARG A 112 -9.10 22.00 -4.13
CA ARG A 112 -9.34 20.93 -3.14
C ARG A 112 -9.15 21.40 -1.70
N GLU A 113 -8.18 22.30 -1.46
CA GLU A 113 -7.94 22.88 -0.13
C GLU A 113 -9.10 23.79 0.29
N THR A 114 -9.61 24.62 -0.60
CA THR A 114 -10.82 25.45 -0.37
C THR A 114 -12.05 24.57 -0.08
N ASN A 115 -12.28 23.55 -0.90
CA ASN A 115 -13.40 22.63 -0.68
C ASN A 115 -13.25 21.85 0.62
N LYS A 116 -12.03 21.46 0.97
CA LYS A 116 -11.75 20.78 2.24
C LYS A 116 -11.98 21.71 3.43
N ALA A 117 -11.57 22.95 3.36
CA ALA A 117 -11.80 23.94 4.41
C ALA A 117 -13.31 24.11 4.68
N ARG A 118 -14.13 24.10 3.64
CA ARG A 118 -15.60 24.28 3.74
C ARG A 118 -16.33 23.00 4.17
N TYR A 119 -16.04 21.85 3.56
CA TYR A 119 -16.83 20.62 3.71
C TYR A 119 -16.07 19.47 4.40
N GLY A 120 -14.77 19.59 4.58
CA GLY A 120 -13.91 18.50 5.06
C GLY A 120 -13.93 18.30 6.56
N TYR A 121 -14.70 19.08 7.31
CA TYR A 121 -14.77 19.03 8.76
C TYR A 121 -16.20 19.09 9.28
N ALA A 122 -16.41 18.44 10.42
CA ALA A 122 -17.61 18.54 11.22
C ALA A 122 -17.20 18.73 12.69
N TRP A 123 -18.04 19.39 13.46
CA TRP A 123 -17.86 19.60 14.90
C TRP A 123 -18.80 18.70 15.67
N VAL A 124 -18.24 17.89 16.56
CA VAL A 124 -18.96 16.97 17.44
C VAL A 124 -18.65 17.35 18.86
N ASP A 125 -19.68 17.74 19.62
CA ASP A 125 -19.55 18.13 21.03
C ASP A 125 -18.42 19.16 21.25
N GLY A 126 -18.30 20.15 20.33
CA GLY A 126 -17.26 21.20 20.34
C GLY A 126 -15.92 20.81 19.73
N VAL A 127 -15.69 19.51 19.40
CA VAL A 127 -14.41 19.03 18.85
C VAL A 127 -14.50 18.94 17.32
N GLN A 128 -13.54 19.56 16.63
CA GLN A 128 -13.43 19.46 15.16
C GLN A 128 -12.93 18.09 14.73
N MET A 129 -13.68 17.42 13.86
CA MET A 129 -13.33 16.12 13.32
C MET A 129 -13.29 16.14 11.78
N GLU A 130 -12.31 15.46 11.19
CA GLU A 130 -12.18 15.35 9.73
C GLU A 130 -13.26 14.43 9.16
N VAL A 131 -13.84 14.82 8.01
CA VAL A 131 -14.80 14.05 7.22
C VAL A 131 -14.04 13.21 6.20
N ALA A 132 -14.43 11.94 6.00
CA ALA A 132 -13.70 11.00 5.14
C ALA A 132 -13.78 11.38 3.65
N ASN A 133 -14.99 11.58 3.17
CA ASN A 133 -15.27 11.94 1.78
C ASN A 133 -16.45 12.91 1.75
N TYR A 134 -16.15 14.19 1.75
CA TYR A 134 -17.14 15.25 1.76
C TYR A 134 -17.78 15.52 0.39
N ALA A 135 -17.25 14.96 -0.70
CA ALA A 135 -17.83 15.08 -2.03
C ALA A 135 -18.71 13.87 -2.35
N VAL A 136 -19.92 14.09 -2.83
CA VAL A 136 -20.76 13.03 -3.34
C VAL A 136 -20.28 12.57 -4.72
N GLU A 137 -20.70 11.37 -5.13
CA GLU A 137 -20.26 10.79 -6.39
C GLU A 137 -20.91 11.51 -7.59
N PRO A 138 -20.14 11.81 -8.66
CA PRO A 138 -20.69 12.34 -9.90
C PRO A 138 -21.43 11.26 -10.69
N SER A 139 -22.23 11.69 -11.67
CA SER A 139 -22.81 10.78 -12.66
C SER A 139 -21.72 9.99 -13.39
N SER A 140 -21.95 8.72 -13.68
CA SER A 140 -20.96 7.85 -14.32
C SER A 140 -21.59 6.56 -14.88
N ILE A 141 -20.86 5.85 -15.75
CA ILE A 141 -21.22 4.49 -16.13
C ILE A 141 -20.77 3.53 -15.01
N PHE A 142 -21.68 2.72 -14.51
CA PHE A 142 -21.39 1.75 -13.46
C PHE A 142 -20.54 0.60 -14.00
N ILE A 143 -19.33 0.47 -13.48
CA ILE A 143 -18.38 -0.57 -13.93
C ILE A 143 -18.69 -1.92 -13.29
N GLY A 144 -19.04 -1.93 -12.00
CA GLY A 144 -19.19 -3.15 -11.22
C GLY A 144 -17.85 -3.87 -10.95
N ARG A 145 -17.91 -4.99 -10.28
CA ARG A 145 -16.75 -5.89 -10.08
C ARG A 145 -17.09 -7.28 -10.60
N GLY A 146 -16.14 -7.90 -11.31
CA GLY A 146 -16.39 -9.19 -11.97
C GLY A 146 -17.56 -9.11 -12.96
N ASN A 147 -18.39 -10.15 -12.98
CA ASN A 147 -19.56 -10.24 -13.85
C ASN A 147 -20.82 -9.57 -13.25
N HIS A 148 -20.67 -8.40 -12.66
CA HIS A 148 -21.80 -7.69 -12.04
C HIS A 148 -22.92 -7.46 -13.07
N PRO A 149 -24.19 -7.82 -12.78
CA PRO A 149 -25.28 -7.74 -13.75
C PRO A 149 -25.59 -6.29 -14.19
N LEU A 150 -25.45 -5.32 -13.31
CA LEU A 150 -25.70 -3.90 -13.60
C LEU A 150 -24.52 -3.17 -14.27
N ARG A 151 -23.43 -3.85 -14.61
CA ARG A 151 -22.30 -3.18 -15.29
C ARG A 151 -22.73 -2.60 -16.63
N GLY A 152 -22.28 -1.39 -16.91
CA GLY A 152 -22.64 -0.64 -18.11
C GLY A 152 -23.84 0.29 -17.94
N HIS A 153 -24.65 0.13 -16.91
CA HIS A 153 -25.76 1.06 -16.65
C HIS A 153 -25.29 2.47 -16.35
N TRP A 154 -26.05 3.45 -16.77
CA TRP A 154 -25.88 4.84 -16.36
C TRP A 154 -26.30 5.02 -14.91
N LYS A 155 -25.44 5.59 -14.12
CA LYS A 155 -25.65 5.91 -12.72
C LYS A 155 -25.64 7.42 -12.55
N GLU A 156 -26.78 7.99 -12.29
CA GLU A 156 -26.90 9.43 -11.99
C GLU A 156 -26.34 9.71 -10.59
N GLY A 157 -25.53 10.75 -10.47
CA GLY A 157 -25.08 11.27 -9.18
C GLY A 157 -26.24 11.90 -8.40
N PRO A 158 -26.20 11.88 -7.07
CA PRO A 158 -27.21 12.52 -6.24
C PRO A 158 -27.16 14.04 -6.39
N ARG A 159 -28.31 14.68 -6.26
CA ARG A 159 -28.50 16.13 -6.14
C ARG A 159 -28.76 16.48 -4.67
N GLU A 160 -28.80 17.77 -4.34
CA GLU A 160 -29.10 18.21 -2.97
C GLU A 160 -30.47 17.66 -2.49
N GLU A 161 -31.48 17.67 -3.37
CA GLU A 161 -32.81 17.13 -3.13
C GLU A 161 -32.88 15.60 -2.92
N ASP A 162 -31.79 14.88 -3.15
CA ASP A 162 -31.66 13.43 -2.87
C ASP A 162 -31.02 13.17 -1.51
N ILE A 163 -30.37 14.19 -0.89
CA ILE A 163 -29.45 14.03 0.23
C ILE A 163 -30.09 14.43 1.55
N GLU A 164 -30.00 13.55 2.53
CA GLU A 164 -30.35 13.83 3.92
C GLU A 164 -29.08 14.16 4.72
N LEU A 165 -29.10 15.27 5.48
CA LEU A 165 -28.04 15.68 6.37
C LEU A 165 -28.37 15.32 7.82
N ASN A 166 -27.36 14.91 8.61
CA ASN A 166 -27.47 14.69 10.03
C ASN A 166 -26.90 15.89 10.79
N LEU A 167 -27.74 16.69 11.39
CA LEU A 167 -27.38 17.89 12.16
C LEU A 167 -28.19 17.96 13.46
N SER A 168 -27.59 18.45 14.53
CA SER A 168 -28.33 18.73 15.76
C SER A 168 -29.36 19.85 15.57
N PRO A 169 -30.46 19.87 16.35
CA PRO A 169 -31.57 20.83 16.16
C PRO A 169 -31.13 22.29 16.12
N ASN A 170 -30.17 22.66 16.97
CA ASN A 170 -29.68 24.03 17.11
C ASN A 170 -28.46 24.34 16.22
N ALA A 171 -28.03 23.42 15.35
CA ALA A 171 -26.91 23.66 14.46
C ALA A 171 -27.30 24.62 13.31
N PRO A 172 -26.39 25.49 12.85
CA PRO A 172 -26.61 26.29 11.65
C PRO A 172 -26.92 25.38 10.47
N ARG A 173 -27.95 25.74 9.70
CA ARG A 173 -28.36 24.97 8.51
C ARG A 173 -27.51 25.35 7.32
N PRO A 174 -26.82 24.39 6.67
CA PRO A 174 -26.08 24.67 5.45
C PRO A 174 -27.01 25.14 4.33
N PRO A 175 -26.60 26.14 3.55
CA PRO A 175 -27.36 26.57 2.38
C PRO A 175 -27.48 25.43 1.36
N GLY A 176 -28.61 25.32 0.68
CA GLY A 176 -28.91 24.31 -0.32
C GLY A 176 -30.31 23.74 -0.19
N ASN A 177 -30.78 23.06 -1.23
CA ASN A 177 -32.12 22.43 -1.25
C ASN A 177 -32.01 20.96 -0.83
N TRP A 178 -31.70 20.73 0.45
CA TRP A 178 -31.51 19.37 0.98
C TRP A 178 -32.86 18.65 1.11
N LYS A 179 -32.87 17.34 0.80
CA LYS A 179 -34.06 16.48 0.95
C LYS A 179 -34.63 16.54 2.36
N ALA A 180 -33.79 16.46 3.36
CA ALA A 180 -34.13 16.55 4.76
C ALA A 180 -32.92 16.88 5.63
N ILE A 181 -33.13 17.49 6.77
CA ILE A 181 -32.18 17.64 7.85
C ILE A 181 -32.75 16.89 9.05
N VAL A 182 -32.05 15.84 9.49
CA VAL A 182 -32.49 14.95 10.57
C VAL A 182 -31.48 14.97 11.70
N TRP A 183 -31.91 14.65 12.91
CA TRP A 183 -31.01 14.46 14.04
C TRP A 183 -31.00 13.00 14.51
N GLN A 184 -29.85 12.35 14.36
CA GLN A 184 -29.61 10.98 14.81
C GLN A 184 -28.27 10.93 15.60
N PRO A 185 -28.33 11.05 16.94
CA PRO A 185 -27.11 11.17 17.79
C PRO A 185 -26.26 9.89 17.84
N ASP A 186 -26.86 8.72 17.60
CA ASP A 186 -26.19 7.42 17.79
C ASP A 186 -25.49 6.90 16.53
N VAL A 187 -25.50 7.69 15.43
CA VAL A 187 -24.88 7.30 14.17
C VAL A 187 -23.66 8.16 13.85
N MET A 188 -22.79 7.65 12.99
CA MET A 188 -21.56 8.34 12.59
C MET A 188 -21.57 8.87 11.17
N TRP A 189 -22.71 8.84 10.48
CA TRP A 189 -22.82 9.48 9.17
C TRP A 189 -23.22 10.94 9.34
N ILE A 190 -22.73 11.77 8.41
CA ILE A 190 -23.07 13.21 8.34
C ILE A 190 -24.03 13.53 7.20
N ALA A 191 -23.99 12.73 6.13
CA ALA A 191 -24.92 12.81 5.02
C ALA A 191 -25.22 11.40 4.48
N ARG A 192 -26.44 11.21 3.94
CA ARG A 192 -26.83 9.97 3.26
C ARG A 192 -27.77 10.24 2.09
N TRP A 193 -27.78 9.33 1.13
CA TRP A 193 -28.72 9.34 -0.01
C TRP A 193 -28.96 7.93 -0.51
N ARG A 194 -30.02 7.75 -1.29
CA ARG A 194 -30.31 6.49 -1.96
C ARG A 194 -29.69 6.51 -3.36
N ASP A 195 -28.87 5.53 -3.65
CA ASP A 195 -28.25 5.33 -4.97
C ASP A 195 -29.34 5.01 -6.00
N LYS A 196 -29.47 5.83 -7.05
CA LYS A 196 -30.54 5.72 -8.03
C LYS A 196 -30.51 4.46 -8.87
N LEU A 197 -29.33 3.84 -9.04
CA LEU A 197 -29.16 2.60 -9.79
C LEU A 197 -29.41 1.36 -8.94
N THR A 198 -28.80 1.31 -7.74
CA THR A 198 -28.79 0.10 -6.91
C THR A 198 -29.83 0.13 -5.79
N GLY A 199 -30.50 1.26 -5.57
CA GLY A 199 -31.42 1.44 -4.45
C GLY A 199 -30.78 1.44 -3.06
N LYS A 200 -29.46 1.22 -2.97
CA LYS A 200 -28.75 1.13 -1.69
C LYS A 200 -28.44 2.50 -1.11
N THR A 201 -28.53 2.61 0.22
CA THR A 201 -28.15 3.85 0.91
C THR A 201 -26.64 4.04 0.90
N LYS A 202 -26.21 5.21 0.48
CA LYS A 202 -24.82 5.69 0.53
C LYS A 202 -24.67 6.70 1.64
N TYR A 203 -23.46 6.81 2.16
CA TYR A 203 -23.18 7.64 3.33
C TYR A 203 -21.87 8.41 3.18
N VAL A 204 -21.83 9.59 3.75
CA VAL A 204 -20.61 10.32 4.10
C VAL A 204 -20.34 10.13 5.58
N TRP A 205 -19.14 9.64 5.90
CA TRP A 205 -18.72 9.28 7.25
C TRP A 205 -17.63 10.20 7.78
N PHE A 206 -17.43 10.24 9.09
CA PHE A 206 -16.19 10.77 9.67
C PHE A 206 -14.97 10.04 9.12
N SER A 207 -13.84 10.76 9.01
CA SER A 207 -12.55 10.19 8.62
C SER A 207 -12.11 9.08 9.58
N ASP A 208 -11.33 8.13 9.07
CA ASP A 208 -10.69 7.10 9.91
C ASP A 208 -9.75 7.70 10.97
N SER A 209 -9.35 8.99 10.84
CA SER A 209 -8.54 9.74 11.81
C SER A 209 -9.35 10.39 12.92
N SER A 210 -10.69 10.42 12.84
CA SER A 210 -11.54 10.99 13.89
C SER A 210 -11.54 10.15 15.16
N ILE A 211 -11.67 10.78 16.31
CA ILE A 211 -11.68 10.12 17.63
C ILE A 211 -12.75 9.02 17.68
N LEU A 212 -13.96 9.29 17.15
CA LEU A 212 -15.06 8.31 17.10
C LEU A 212 -14.69 7.04 16.31
N ARG A 213 -14.00 7.21 15.18
CA ARG A 213 -13.56 6.08 14.36
C ARG A 213 -12.36 5.35 14.95
N GLN A 214 -11.48 6.08 15.64
CA GLN A 214 -10.35 5.49 16.36
C GLN A 214 -10.83 4.65 17.53
N ARG A 215 -11.80 5.12 18.36
CA ARG A 215 -12.43 4.33 19.43
C ARG A 215 -12.98 3.00 18.92
N LYS A 216 -13.79 3.02 17.84
CA LYS A 216 -14.26 1.77 17.20
C LYS A 216 -13.15 0.89 16.64
N SER A 217 -12.02 1.48 16.24
CA SER A 217 -10.86 0.70 15.79
C SER A 217 -10.15 0.02 16.95
N ILE A 218 -10.04 0.66 18.10
CA ILE A 218 -9.50 0.09 19.35
C ILE A 218 -10.38 -1.08 19.80
N GLU A 219 -11.69 -0.84 19.99
CA GLU A 219 -12.68 -1.85 20.38
C GLU A 219 -12.60 -3.12 19.51
N LYS A 220 -12.48 -2.93 18.20
CA LYS A 220 -12.34 -4.05 17.25
C LYS A 220 -11.11 -4.92 17.51
N PHE A 221 -9.96 -4.30 17.83
CA PHE A 221 -8.73 -5.04 18.10
C PHE A 221 -8.73 -5.64 19.51
N ASP A 222 -9.33 -4.95 20.48
CA ASP A 222 -9.50 -5.46 21.83
C ASP A 222 -10.44 -6.67 21.86
N LYS A 223 -11.51 -6.64 21.04
CA LYS A 223 -12.37 -7.80 20.84
C LYS A 223 -11.61 -8.99 20.26
N ALA A 224 -10.63 -8.77 19.38
CA ALA A 224 -9.77 -9.83 18.86
C ALA A 224 -8.78 -10.37 19.91
N LYS A 225 -8.30 -9.53 20.84
CA LYS A 225 -7.49 -9.96 21.99
C LYS A 225 -8.34 -10.79 22.98
N GLU A 226 -9.58 -10.38 23.21
CA GLU A 226 -10.55 -11.12 24.05
C GLU A 226 -10.84 -12.50 23.43
N LEU A 227 -11.05 -12.58 22.12
CA LEU A 227 -11.19 -13.87 21.43
C LEU A 227 -9.94 -14.75 21.63
N ARG A 228 -8.73 -14.20 21.65
CA ARG A 228 -7.51 -14.98 21.93
C ARG A 228 -7.58 -15.71 23.26
N ARG A 229 -8.15 -15.07 24.28
CA ARG A 229 -8.29 -15.64 25.63
C ARG A 229 -9.40 -16.69 25.69
N ASN A 230 -10.48 -16.47 24.96
CA ASN A 230 -11.68 -17.30 24.99
C ASN A 230 -11.79 -18.29 23.83
N LEU A 231 -10.77 -18.39 22.96
CA LEU A 231 -10.84 -19.18 21.70
C LEU A 231 -11.21 -20.64 21.96
N VAL A 232 -10.61 -21.26 22.97
CA VAL A 232 -10.88 -22.67 23.30
C VAL A 232 -12.34 -22.86 23.73
N GLN A 233 -12.90 -21.93 24.51
CA GLN A 233 -14.30 -21.98 24.93
C GLN A 233 -15.25 -21.81 23.74
N VAL A 234 -14.95 -20.84 22.85
CA VAL A 234 -15.73 -20.62 21.62
C VAL A 234 -15.68 -21.84 20.72
N GLN A 235 -14.51 -22.46 20.54
CA GLN A 235 -14.35 -23.68 19.75
C GLN A 235 -15.07 -24.85 20.37
N ARG A 236 -15.08 -25.00 21.69
CA ARG A 236 -15.84 -26.02 22.42
C ARG A 236 -17.34 -25.84 22.19
N HIS A 237 -17.85 -24.63 22.36
CA HIS A 237 -19.25 -24.31 22.12
C HIS A 237 -19.67 -24.67 20.68
N VAL A 238 -18.86 -24.30 19.68
CA VAL A 238 -19.11 -24.68 18.28
C VAL A 238 -19.12 -26.19 18.14
N TRP A 239 -18.17 -26.92 18.75
CA TRP A 239 -18.02 -28.35 18.66
C TRP A 239 -19.23 -29.10 19.26
N GLU A 240 -19.67 -28.72 20.46
CA GLU A 240 -20.81 -29.31 21.17
C GLU A 240 -22.12 -29.14 20.39
N ASN A 241 -22.23 -28.12 19.57
CA ASN A 241 -23.41 -27.83 18.76
C ASN A 241 -23.37 -28.42 17.34
N LEU A 242 -22.33 -29.18 16.97
CA LEU A 242 -22.26 -29.83 15.65
C LEU A 242 -23.18 -31.05 15.50
N ASP A 243 -23.57 -31.69 16.61
CA ASP A 243 -24.36 -32.94 16.61
C ASP A 243 -25.74 -32.80 17.30
N VAL A 244 -26.16 -31.58 17.67
CA VAL A 244 -27.48 -31.30 18.29
C VAL A 244 -28.64 -31.57 17.31
N ASP A 245 -29.82 -31.91 17.84
CA ASP A 245 -31.01 -32.23 17.03
C ASP A 245 -31.58 -30.99 16.30
N ASP A 246 -31.50 -29.81 16.91
CA ASP A 246 -31.92 -28.56 16.27
C ASP A 246 -31.12 -28.33 14.99
N LEU A 247 -31.80 -28.49 13.87
CA LEU A 247 -31.21 -28.37 12.55
C LEU A 247 -30.64 -26.98 12.28
N ARG A 248 -31.30 -25.89 12.73
CA ARG A 248 -30.82 -24.51 12.55
C ARG A 248 -29.57 -24.28 13.36
N ARG A 249 -29.56 -24.70 14.62
CA ARG A 249 -28.43 -24.57 15.53
C ARG A 249 -27.22 -25.36 15.00
N ARG A 250 -27.42 -26.60 14.57
CA ARG A 250 -26.38 -27.45 13.95
C ARG A 250 -25.82 -26.84 12.66
N LYS A 251 -26.66 -26.29 11.80
CA LYS A 251 -26.21 -25.51 10.61
C LYS A 251 -25.37 -24.31 11.02
N THR A 252 -25.81 -23.53 12.00
CA THR A 252 -25.11 -22.36 12.51
C THR A 252 -23.74 -22.73 13.10
N ALA A 253 -23.67 -23.76 13.92
CA ALA A 253 -22.42 -24.30 14.46
C ALA A 253 -21.44 -24.72 13.34
N THR A 254 -21.98 -25.42 12.31
CA THR A 254 -21.16 -25.84 11.15
C THR A 254 -20.62 -24.60 10.37
N VAL A 255 -21.43 -23.56 10.20
CA VAL A 255 -20.98 -22.29 9.60
C VAL A 255 -19.87 -21.64 10.44
N CYS A 256 -20.03 -21.57 11.76
CA CYS A 256 -19.02 -21.04 12.68
C CYS A 256 -17.73 -21.86 12.63
N PHE A 257 -17.81 -23.19 12.57
CA PHE A 257 -16.67 -24.07 12.37
C PHE A 257 -15.92 -23.75 11.08
N LEU A 258 -16.64 -23.58 9.95
CA LEU A 258 -16.02 -23.23 8.68
C LEU A 258 -15.38 -21.83 8.69
N ILE A 259 -16.00 -20.86 9.35
CA ILE A 259 -15.44 -19.51 9.54
C ILE A 259 -14.12 -19.59 10.30
N ASP A 260 -14.08 -20.33 11.40
CA ASP A 260 -12.86 -20.52 12.19
C ASP A 260 -11.81 -21.33 11.42
N LYS A 261 -12.18 -22.43 10.77
CA LYS A 261 -11.24 -23.29 10.05
C LYS A 261 -10.65 -22.62 8.79
N LEU A 262 -11.51 -22.00 7.97
CA LEU A 262 -11.13 -21.47 6.66
C LEU A 262 -10.84 -19.96 6.66
N LYS A 263 -11.07 -19.25 7.77
CA LYS A 263 -10.89 -17.80 7.91
C LYS A 263 -11.70 -16.98 6.89
N ILE A 264 -12.84 -17.52 6.43
CA ILE A 264 -13.72 -16.91 5.45
C ILE A 264 -14.72 -15.94 6.09
N ARG A 265 -15.38 -15.12 5.27
CA ARG A 265 -16.47 -14.26 5.73
C ARG A 265 -17.75 -15.06 5.92
N VAL A 266 -18.66 -14.57 6.77
CA VAL A 266 -19.96 -15.21 6.99
C VAL A 266 -20.74 -15.32 5.67
N GLY A 267 -21.07 -14.22 5.02
CA GLY A 267 -21.95 -14.16 3.86
C GLY A 267 -23.41 -13.96 4.26
N ASP A 268 -24.13 -13.21 3.44
CA ASP A 268 -25.58 -13.06 3.53
C ASP A 268 -26.16 -13.25 2.12
N GLU A 269 -27.43 -13.61 2.03
CA GLU A 269 -28.15 -13.66 0.78
C GLU A 269 -28.11 -12.31 0.07
N LYS A 270 -28.14 -12.34 -1.25
CA LYS A 270 -28.00 -11.16 -2.09
C LYS A 270 -29.17 -11.04 -3.04
N ASP A 271 -29.47 -9.80 -3.38
CA ASP A 271 -30.44 -9.51 -4.42
C ASP A 271 -29.93 -9.99 -5.80
N PRO A 272 -30.84 -10.34 -6.74
CA PRO A 272 -30.47 -10.81 -8.08
C PRO A 272 -29.61 -9.81 -8.88
N ASP A 273 -29.68 -8.53 -8.55
CA ASP A 273 -28.91 -7.45 -9.18
C ASP A 273 -27.50 -7.26 -8.55
N GLU A 274 -27.14 -8.07 -7.56
CA GLU A 274 -25.79 -8.08 -6.97
C GLU A 274 -24.88 -9.11 -7.64
N ALA A 275 -23.56 -8.90 -7.50
CA ALA A 275 -22.58 -9.89 -7.96
C ALA A 275 -22.70 -11.19 -7.14
N ASP A 276 -22.77 -12.33 -7.81
CA ASP A 276 -22.85 -13.67 -7.18
C ASP A 276 -21.54 -14.00 -6.44
N THR A 277 -21.42 -13.50 -5.23
CA THR A 277 -20.28 -13.75 -4.33
C THR A 277 -20.76 -14.38 -3.04
N VAL A 278 -19.97 -15.34 -2.51
CA VAL A 278 -20.38 -16.29 -1.48
C VAL A 278 -19.54 -16.09 -0.21
N GLY A 279 -20.14 -16.37 0.94
CA GLY A 279 -19.50 -16.54 2.24
C GLY A 279 -19.89 -17.87 2.86
N ALA A 280 -19.53 -18.10 4.13
CA ALA A 280 -19.75 -19.41 4.78
C ALA A 280 -21.22 -19.84 4.79
N SER A 281 -22.14 -18.95 5.20
CA SER A 281 -23.59 -19.22 5.29
C SER A 281 -24.25 -19.37 3.92
N THR A 282 -23.68 -18.82 2.86
CA THR A 282 -24.24 -18.86 1.50
C THR A 282 -23.51 -19.82 0.56
N LEU A 283 -22.74 -20.76 1.11
CA LEU A 283 -22.15 -21.86 0.35
C LEU A 283 -23.26 -22.74 -0.26
N ARG A 284 -23.03 -23.20 -1.50
CA ARG A 284 -23.93 -24.07 -2.26
C ARG A 284 -23.31 -25.44 -2.46
N PRO A 285 -24.05 -26.51 -2.71
CA PRO A 285 -23.51 -27.85 -2.98
C PRO A 285 -22.40 -27.87 -4.03
N LYS A 286 -22.56 -27.13 -5.12
CA LYS A 286 -21.56 -27.01 -6.21
C LYS A 286 -20.20 -26.41 -5.77
N HIS A 287 -20.13 -25.78 -4.61
CA HIS A 287 -18.90 -25.18 -4.09
C HIS A 287 -18.07 -26.16 -3.25
N ILE A 288 -18.60 -27.36 -2.96
CA ILE A 288 -17.93 -28.36 -2.10
C ILE A 288 -17.75 -29.64 -2.88
N ARG A 289 -16.54 -30.20 -2.78
CA ARG A 289 -16.21 -31.52 -3.32
C ARG A 289 -15.52 -32.35 -2.23
N PHE A 290 -16.07 -33.51 -1.93
CA PHE A 290 -15.46 -34.53 -1.06
C PHE A 290 -14.51 -35.36 -1.92
N ASN A 291 -13.22 -35.38 -1.59
CA ASN A 291 -12.19 -36.09 -2.36
C ASN A 291 -11.98 -37.50 -1.81
N GLY A 292 -11.52 -38.47 -2.65
CA GLY A 292 -11.25 -39.84 -2.25
C GLY A 292 -10.10 -40.00 -1.23
N ASP A 293 -9.25 -38.98 -1.04
CA ASP A 293 -8.16 -38.96 -0.06
C ASP A 293 -8.59 -38.44 1.35
N GLY A 294 -9.89 -38.31 1.60
CA GLY A 294 -10.44 -37.81 2.86
C GLY A 294 -10.36 -36.31 3.04
N THR A 295 -9.92 -35.57 2.03
CA THR A 295 -9.95 -34.09 2.05
C THR A 295 -11.24 -33.56 1.45
N THR A 296 -11.62 -32.34 1.85
CA THR A 296 -12.74 -31.59 1.26
C THR A 296 -12.20 -30.37 0.55
N THR A 297 -12.61 -30.16 -0.70
CA THR A 297 -12.26 -28.98 -1.48
C THR A 297 -13.44 -28.01 -1.51
N PHE A 298 -13.16 -26.74 -1.15
CA PHE A 298 -14.09 -25.63 -1.30
C PHE A 298 -13.61 -24.75 -2.45
N ASN A 299 -14.49 -24.45 -3.42
CA ASN A 299 -14.16 -23.59 -4.57
C ASN A 299 -15.33 -22.66 -4.87
N PHE A 300 -15.14 -21.35 -4.62
CA PHE A 300 -16.18 -20.34 -4.78
C PHE A 300 -15.61 -18.94 -4.99
N LEU A 301 -16.42 -18.02 -5.47
CA LEU A 301 -16.09 -16.59 -5.55
C LEU A 301 -16.57 -15.88 -4.28
N GLY A 302 -15.63 -15.30 -3.55
CA GLY A 302 -15.93 -14.48 -2.38
C GLY A 302 -16.06 -13.00 -2.74
N LYS A 303 -16.19 -12.16 -1.71
CA LYS A 303 -16.33 -10.71 -1.86
C LYS A 303 -15.32 -10.13 -2.83
N ASP A 304 -15.76 -9.17 -3.66
CA ASP A 304 -14.99 -8.53 -4.73
C ASP A 304 -14.61 -9.49 -5.89
N SER A 305 -15.40 -10.59 -6.06
CA SER A 305 -15.18 -11.67 -7.05
C SER A 305 -13.80 -12.35 -6.91
N VAL A 306 -13.28 -12.40 -5.69
CA VAL A 306 -11.99 -13.06 -5.40
C VAL A 306 -12.20 -14.57 -5.33
N PRO A 307 -11.46 -15.40 -6.11
CA PRO A 307 -11.54 -16.83 -6.02
C PRO A 307 -10.99 -17.37 -4.70
N HIS A 308 -11.73 -18.27 -4.08
CA HIS A 308 -11.36 -19.02 -2.89
C HIS A 308 -11.27 -20.49 -3.25
N VAL A 309 -10.10 -21.09 -3.07
CA VAL A 309 -9.87 -22.53 -3.24
C VAL A 309 -9.17 -23.04 -1.99
N PHE A 310 -9.85 -23.90 -1.23
CA PHE A 310 -9.30 -24.53 -0.03
C PHE A 310 -9.38 -26.05 -0.18
N ARG A 311 -8.33 -26.76 0.18
CA ARG A 311 -8.32 -28.23 0.33
C ARG A 311 -7.92 -28.55 1.76
N VAL A 312 -8.84 -29.12 2.53
CA VAL A 312 -8.69 -29.29 3.97
C VAL A 312 -9.24 -30.65 4.44
N LYS A 313 -8.65 -31.22 5.48
CA LYS A 313 -9.23 -32.31 6.23
C LYS A 313 -10.21 -31.73 7.24
N LEU A 314 -11.42 -32.31 7.29
CA LEU A 314 -12.48 -31.92 8.20
C LEU A 314 -12.78 -33.11 9.12
N PRO A 315 -13.29 -32.87 10.35
CA PRO A 315 -13.81 -33.91 11.22
C PRO A 315 -15.02 -34.63 10.60
N ASP A 316 -15.23 -35.90 10.96
CA ASP A 316 -16.27 -36.73 10.37
C ASP A 316 -17.69 -36.20 10.60
N ASN A 317 -17.97 -35.64 11.79
CA ASN A 317 -19.26 -35.01 12.08
C ASN A 317 -19.53 -33.81 11.19
N VAL A 318 -18.52 -32.99 10.90
CA VAL A 318 -18.64 -31.86 9.96
C VAL A 318 -18.87 -32.35 8.53
N ILE A 319 -18.15 -33.42 8.09
CA ILE A 319 -18.36 -34.03 6.77
C ILE A 319 -19.76 -34.57 6.65
N ARG A 320 -20.25 -35.33 7.68
CA ARG A 320 -21.61 -35.87 7.76
C ARG A 320 -22.65 -34.73 7.65
N ASN A 321 -22.47 -33.65 8.40
CA ASN A 321 -23.34 -32.50 8.35
C ASN A 321 -23.36 -31.85 6.95
N LEU A 322 -22.20 -31.58 6.35
CA LEU A 322 -22.11 -30.98 5.02
C LEU A 322 -22.78 -31.89 3.95
N LYS A 323 -22.58 -33.20 4.00
CA LYS A 323 -23.27 -34.16 3.09
C LYS A 323 -24.77 -34.12 3.26
N LYS A 324 -25.27 -34.18 4.53
CA LYS A 324 -26.70 -34.10 4.85
C LYS A 324 -27.33 -32.78 4.40
N PHE A 325 -26.64 -31.67 4.61
CA PHE A 325 -27.13 -30.36 4.18
C PHE A 325 -27.11 -30.22 2.65
N ALA A 326 -26.09 -30.77 1.98
CA ALA A 326 -26.01 -30.77 0.52
C ALA A 326 -27.14 -31.56 -0.14
N ALA A 327 -27.49 -32.73 0.42
CA ALA A 327 -28.59 -33.57 -0.09
C ALA A 327 -29.96 -32.90 0.04
N ASN A 328 -30.15 -32.04 1.05
CA ASN A 328 -31.43 -31.37 1.34
C ASN A 328 -31.43 -29.89 1.01
N ALA A 329 -30.43 -29.39 0.30
CA ALA A 329 -30.28 -27.98 -0.01
C ALA A 329 -31.29 -27.51 -1.08
N LYS A 330 -32.06 -26.45 -0.80
CA LYS A 330 -32.91 -25.81 -1.79
C LYS A 330 -32.11 -24.84 -2.69
N SER A 331 -31.27 -24.03 -2.09
CA SER A 331 -30.40 -23.06 -2.78
C SER A 331 -28.99 -23.03 -2.18
N THR A 332 -28.89 -22.96 -0.85
CA THR A 332 -27.64 -22.94 -0.09
C THR A 332 -27.55 -24.14 0.83
N LEU A 333 -26.35 -24.51 1.29
CA LEU A 333 -26.16 -25.59 2.28
C LEU A 333 -26.80 -25.28 3.63
N PHE A 334 -26.86 -24.00 3.94
CA PHE A 334 -27.25 -23.48 5.24
C PHE A 334 -28.53 -22.62 5.15
N ASP A 335 -29.51 -23.09 4.34
CA ASP A 335 -30.80 -22.41 4.21
C ASP A 335 -31.38 -22.07 5.59
N GLY A 336 -31.81 -20.83 5.78
CA GLY A 336 -32.32 -20.29 7.03
C GLY A 336 -31.26 -19.80 8.03
N VAL A 337 -29.94 -19.82 7.67
CA VAL A 337 -28.87 -19.26 8.47
C VAL A 337 -28.24 -18.06 7.78
N ASN A 338 -28.18 -16.92 8.46
CA ASN A 338 -27.57 -15.66 8.00
C ASN A 338 -26.56 -15.12 9.01
N SER A 339 -26.00 -13.94 8.73
CA SER A 339 -24.98 -13.30 9.60
C SER A 339 -25.52 -12.96 10.99
N LYS A 340 -26.81 -12.69 11.16
CA LYS A 340 -27.45 -12.41 12.44
C LYS A 340 -27.44 -13.67 13.32
N HIS A 341 -27.90 -14.81 12.81
CA HIS A 341 -27.87 -16.09 13.54
C HIS A 341 -26.47 -16.51 13.97
N VAL A 342 -25.47 -16.30 13.09
CA VAL A 342 -24.06 -16.55 13.42
C VAL A 342 -23.57 -15.64 14.55
N SER A 343 -23.95 -14.37 14.54
CA SER A 343 -23.57 -13.41 15.60
C SER A 343 -24.25 -13.74 16.93
N GLU A 344 -25.54 -14.06 16.93
CA GLU A 344 -26.31 -14.46 18.11
C GLU A 344 -25.74 -15.73 18.75
N PHE A 345 -25.43 -16.75 17.94
CA PHE A 345 -24.81 -17.99 18.41
C PHE A 345 -23.41 -17.78 19.04
N LEU A 346 -22.60 -16.90 18.48
CA LEU A 346 -21.28 -16.60 19.00
C LEU A 346 -21.35 -15.70 20.26
N ASP A 347 -22.36 -14.85 20.33
CA ASP A 347 -22.64 -13.95 21.48
C ASP A 347 -22.97 -14.72 22.76
N GLU A 348 -23.50 -15.94 22.65
CA GLU A 348 -23.77 -16.84 23.80
C GLU A 348 -22.50 -17.13 24.63
N VAL A 349 -21.32 -17.12 24.01
CA VAL A 349 -20.05 -17.42 24.68
C VAL A 349 -19.21 -16.17 24.90
N MET A 350 -19.29 -15.23 24.00
CA MET A 350 -18.49 -14.02 24.04
C MET A 350 -19.27 -12.85 23.46
N THR A 351 -19.77 -11.97 24.32
CA THR A 351 -20.60 -10.81 23.95
C THR A 351 -19.96 -9.96 22.85
N GLY A 352 -20.72 -9.70 21.78
CA GLY A 352 -20.29 -8.91 20.61
C GLY A 352 -19.31 -9.66 19.70
N LEU A 353 -19.13 -10.97 19.84
CA LEU A 353 -18.32 -11.76 18.95
C LEU A 353 -19.01 -11.92 17.58
N SER A 354 -18.30 -11.65 16.52
CA SER A 354 -18.78 -11.83 15.15
C SER A 354 -17.73 -12.52 14.28
N ALA A 355 -18.16 -13.08 13.16
CA ALA A 355 -17.28 -13.73 12.17
C ALA A 355 -16.06 -12.89 11.76
N LYS A 356 -16.20 -11.57 11.76
CA LYS A 356 -15.11 -10.65 11.41
C LYS A 356 -13.98 -10.65 12.44
N VAL A 357 -14.28 -10.88 13.72
CA VAL A 357 -13.30 -10.90 14.81
C VAL A 357 -12.31 -12.04 14.64
N PHE A 358 -12.74 -13.22 14.19
CA PHE A 358 -11.85 -14.34 13.89
C PHE A 358 -10.77 -13.97 12.90
N ARG A 359 -11.14 -13.29 11.81
CA ARG A 359 -10.17 -12.86 10.79
C ARG A 359 -9.18 -11.81 11.35
N THR A 360 -9.64 -10.92 12.20
CA THR A 360 -8.78 -9.92 12.88
C THR A 360 -7.80 -10.63 13.82
N TYR A 361 -8.27 -11.57 14.60
CA TYR A 361 -7.44 -12.40 15.49
C TYR A 361 -6.38 -13.19 14.71
N TYR A 362 -6.79 -13.97 13.70
CA TYR A 362 -5.84 -14.82 12.95
C TYR A 362 -4.83 -14.00 12.14
N ALA A 363 -5.24 -12.89 11.56
CA ALA A 363 -4.31 -12.00 10.85
C ALA A 363 -3.26 -11.42 11.81
N SER A 364 -3.70 -10.94 12.97
CA SER A 364 -2.83 -10.38 14.02
C SER A 364 -1.87 -11.43 14.57
N LYS A 365 -2.39 -12.61 14.98
CA LYS A 365 -1.59 -13.73 15.47
C LYS A 365 -0.55 -14.21 14.46
N THR A 366 -0.91 -14.27 13.17
CA THR A 366 0.01 -14.68 12.11
C THR A 366 1.17 -13.70 11.99
N VAL A 367 0.91 -12.39 12.04
CA VAL A 367 1.97 -11.36 12.01
C VAL A 367 2.87 -11.49 13.24
N GLU A 368 2.29 -11.55 14.43
CA GLU A 368 3.01 -11.70 15.70
C GLU A 368 3.96 -12.91 15.63
N THR A 369 3.43 -14.10 15.32
CA THR A 369 4.21 -15.33 15.21
C THR A 369 5.31 -15.26 14.14
N LYS A 370 5.05 -14.57 13.01
CA LYS A 370 6.04 -14.45 11.93
C LYS A 370 7.17 -13.51 12.32
N LEU A 371 6.87 -12.42 13.01
CA LEU A 371 7.87 -11.49 13.53
C LEU A 371 8.72 -12.11 14.65
N GLU A 372 8.13 -12.99 15.46
CA GLU A 372 8.85 -13.77 16.50
C GLU A 372 9.79 -14.82 15.90
N LYS A 373 9.34 -15.57 14.87
CA LYS A 373 10.11 -16.65 14.24
C LYS A 373 11.25 -16.18 13.34
N ALA A 374 11.16 -14.98 12.80
CA ALA A 374 12.20 -14.37 11.97
C ALA A 374 12.52 -12.98 12.52
N PRO A 375 13.14 -12.91 13.71
CA PRO A 375 13.39 -11.65 14.37
C PRO A 375 14.42 -10.82 13.58
N ALA A 376 14.08 -9.55 13.35
CA ALA A 376 15.07 -8.57 12.95
C ALA A 376 16.00 -8.29 14.14
N LYS A 377 17.29 -8.05 13.87
CA LYS A 377 18.26 -7.63 14.88
C LYS A 377 18.24 -6.09 15.03
N LEU A 378 18.71 -5.61 16.16
CA LEU A 378 18.87 -4.16 16.40
C LEU A 378 19.77 -3.51 15.33
N GLU A 379 20.84 -4.21 14.95
CA GLU A 379 21.85 -3.74 14.00
C GLU A 379 21.39 -3.85 12.54
N ASP A 380 20.29 -4.57 12.27
CA ASP A 380 19.82 -4.75 10.90
C ASP A 380 19.45 -3.40 10.28
N PRO A 381 19.84 -3.17 9.02
CA PRO A 381 19.44 -1.96 8.31
C PRO A 381 17.92 -1.82 8.20
N GLU A 382 17.42 -0.59 8.20
CA GLU A 382 16.00 -0.28 8.09
C GLU A 382 15.28 -1.03 6.95
N TYR A 383 15.93 -1.21 5.80
CA TYR A 383 15.34 -1.88 4.65
C TYR A 383 15.14 -3.38 4.88
N VAL A 384 15.96 -4.02 5.72
CA VAL A 384 15.80 -5.43 6.14
C VAL A 384 14.60 -5.54 7.08
N LYS A 385 14.51 -4.67 8.09
CA LYS A 385 13.38 -4.60 9.03
C LYS A 385 12.05 -4.38 8.27
N LYS A 386 12.05 -3.49 7.28
CA LYS A 386 10.90 -3.24 6.41
C LYS A 386 10.51 -4.47 5.57
N PHE A 387 11.48 -5.22 5.07
CA PHE A 387 11.22 -6.45 4.32
C PHE A 387 10.58 -7.50 5.22
N ILE A 388 11.12 -7.73 6.43
CA ILE A 388 10.55 -8.66 7.42
C ILE A 388 9.12 -8.28 7.77
N ALA A 389 8.84 -7.01 8.05
CA ALA A 389 7.49 -6.51 8.28
C ALA A 389 6.56 -6.77 7.08
N THR A 390 7.06 -6.63 5.85
CA THR A 390 6.30 -6.87 4.61
C THR A 390 5.96 -8.35 4.45
N ILE A 391 6.89 -9.26 4.73
CA ILE A 391 6.66 -10.71 4.67
C ILE A 391 5.68 -11.15 5.77
N ALA A 392 5.77 -10.60 6.97
CA ALA A 392 4.80 -10.87 8.04
C ALA A 392 3.37 -10.45 7.63
N ASN A 393 3.21 -9.27 7.03
CA ASN A 393 1.91 -8.83 6.49
C ASN A 393 1.42 -9.72 5.33
N LEU A 394 2.34 -10.19 4.47
CA LEU A 394 2.00 -11.12 3.39
C LEU A 394 1.38 -12.41 3.93
N GLU A 395 1.92 -12.99 5.00
CA GLU A 395 1.36 -14.19 5.61
C GLU A 395 -0.06 -13.93 6.15
N ALA A 396 -0.31 -12.79 6.79
CA ALA A 396 -1.67 -12.40 7.17
C ALA A 396 -2.60 -12.21 5.97
N ALA A 397 -2.09 -11.66 4.86
CA ALA A 397 -2.86 -11.52 3.62
C ALA A 397 -3.20 -12.88 2.98
N LYS A 398 -2.31 -13.86 3.07
CA LYS A 398 -2.53 -15.26 2.64
C LYS A 398 -3.63 -15.90 3.49
N VAL A 399 -3.52 -15.84 4.81
CA VAL A 399 -4.52 -16.39 5.75
C VAL A 399 -5.90 -15.82 5.50
N CYS A 400 -6.00 -14.51 5.24
CA CYS A 400 -7.27 -13.85 4.93
C CYS A 400 -7.68 -13.91 3.45
N ASN A 401 -6.90 -14.57 2.59
CA ASN A 401 -7.08 -14.62 1.14
C ASN A 401 -7.32 -13.24 0.49
N HIS A 402 -6.51 -12.24 0.86
CA HIS A 402 -6.58 -10.88 0.30
C HIS A 402 -5.90 -10.83 -1.07
N ARG A 403 -6.39 -11.59 -2.03
CA ARG A 403 -5.87 -11.59 -3.41
C ARG A 403 -6.21 -10.30 -4.14
N ARG A 404 -5.44 -10.00 -5.17
CA ARG A 404 -5.66 -8.86 -6.08
C ARG A 404 -5.42 -9.27 -7.54
N THR A 405 -6.03 -8.55 -8.45
CA THR A 405 -5.65 -8.61 -9.86
C THR A 405 -4.25 -8.02 -10.02
N ILE A 406 -3.39 -8.71 -10.77
CA ILE A 406 -2.01 -8.25 -11.03
C ILE A 406 -2.07 -6.98 -11.89
N PRO A 407 -1.46 -5.87 -11.46
CA PRO A 407 -1.43 -4.65 -12.27
C PRO A 407 -0.73 -4.88 -13.61
N LYS A 408 -1.27 -4.33 -14.70
CA LYS A 408 -0.68 -4.45 -16.06
C LYS A 408 0.80 -4.02 -16.09
N THR A 409 1.18 -3.02 -15.28
CA THR A 409 2.54 -2.49 -15.18
C THR A 409 3.46 -3.30 -14.26
N TRP A 410 2.98 -4.40 -13.64
CA TRP A 410 3.76 -5.15 -12.65
C TRP A 410 5.06 -5.72 -13.24
N LYS A 411 4.96 -6.37 -14.42
CA LYS A 411 6.11 -6.99 -15.11
C LYS A 411 7.15 -5.93 -15.50
N SER A 412 6.73 -4.87 -16.18
CA SER A 412 7.64 -3.78 -16.59
C SER A 412 8.29 -3.07 -15.39
N SER A 413 7.56 -2.90 -14.27
CA SER A 413 8.12 -2.37 -13.04
C SER A 413 9.16 -3.30 -12.39
N LEU A 414 8.96 -4.61 -12.48
CA LEU A 414 9.93 -5.60 -11.99
C LEU A 414 11.20 -5.60 -12.85
N ASP A 415 11.04 -5.60 -14.17
CA ASP A 415 12.17 -5.64 -15.11
C ASP A 415 13.02 -4.37 -14.97
N LYS A 416 12.42 -3.19 -14.92
CA LYS A 416 13.15 -1.94 -14.62
C LYS A 416 13.96 -1.99 -13.32
N LYS A 417 13.51 -2.73 -12.30
CA LYS A 417 14.28 -2.90 -11.06
C LYS A 417 15.45 -3.88 -11.24
N LYS A 418 15.27 -4.93 -12.03
CA LYS A 418 16.36 -5.87 -12.38
C LYS A 418 17.45 -5.16 -13.17
N ASP A 419 17.07 -4.41 -14.22
CA ASP A 419 18.00 -3.63 -15.04
C ASP A 419 18.79 -2.63 -14.16
N ARG A 420 18.07 -1.94 -13.27
CA ARG A 420 18.71 -1.05 -12.30
C ARG A 420 19.66 -1.77 -11.35
N LEU A 421 19.37 -3.02 -10.97
CA LEU A 421 20.24 -3.83 -10.11
C LEU A 421 21.54 -4.18 -10.85
N GLU A 422 21.47 -4.61 -12.10
CA GLU A 422 22.65 -4.90 -12.89
C GLU A 422 23.49 -3.62 -13.15
N ALA A 423 22.86 -2.54 -13.57
CA ALA A 423 23.55 -1.24 -13.71
C ALA A 423 24.23 -0.76 -12.41
N LEU A 424 23.62 -1.03 -11.25
CA LEU A 424 24.21 -0.69 -9.96
C LEU A 424 25.43 -1.55 -9.64
N LYS A 425 25.40 -2.86 -9.96
CA LYS A 425 26.53 -3.77 -9.79
C LYS A 425 27.72 -3.37 -10.69
N ASP A 426 27.45 -3.06 -11.95
CA ASP A 426 28.48 -2.70 -12.93
C ASP A 426 29.14 -1.36 -12.55
N ARG A 427 28.32 -0.37 -12.17
CA ARG A 427 28.84 0.91 -11.66
C ARG A 427 29.68 0.74 -10.39
N ALA A 428 29.28 -0.17 -9.50
CA ALA A 428 30.05 -0.46 -8.29
C ALA A 428 31.42 -1.07 -8.63
N LYS A 429 31.47 -2.03 -9.57
CA LYS A 429 32.71 -2.63 -10.07
C LYS A 429 33.62 -1.59 -10.73
N GLU A 430 33.07 -0.76 -11.61
CA GLU A 430 33.80 0.30 -12.29
C GLU A 430 34.48 1.28 -11.30
N ILE A 431 33.70 1.81 -10.36
CA ILE A 431 34.23 2.77 -9.37
C ILE A 431 35.29 2.13 -8.47
N GLN A 432 35.07 0.88 -8.03
CA GLN A 432 36.07 0.14 -7.25
C GLN A 432 37.33 -0.11 -8.07
N GLY A 433 37.20 -0.45 -9.36
CA GLY A 433 38.31 -0.59 -10.30
C GLY A 433 39.13 0.70 -10.42
N LYS A 434 38.47 1.83 -10.66
CA LYS A 434 39.13 3.16 -10.74
C LYS A 434 39.88 3.53 -9.45
N LEU A 435 39.31 3.22 -8.29
CA LEU A 435 40.00 3.49 -7.00
C LEU A 435 41.22 2.61 -6.80
N ARG A 436 41.16 1.33 -7.19
CA ARG A 436 42.31 0.40 -7.12
C ARG A 436 43.42 0.80 -8.11
N GLN A 437 43.04 1.19 -9.33
CA GLN A 437 44.01 1.69 -10.30
C GLN A 437 44.72 2.93 -9.79
N LYS A 438 44.00 3.86 -9.22
CA LYS A 438 44.56 5.08 -8.62
C LYS A 438 45.53 4.76 -7.47
N ALA A 439 45.24 3.71 -6.68
CA ALA A 439 46.17 3.24 -5.65
C ALA A 439 47.51 2.74 -6.24
N LYS A 440 47.45 1.94 -7.31
CA LYS A 440 48.66 1.46 -8.02
C LYS A 440 49.48 2.59 -8.59
N GLU A 441 48.83 3.54 -9.29
CA GLU A 441 49.52 4.71 -9.86
C GLU A 441 50.21 5.57 -8.78
N TRP A 442 49.60 5.71 -7.61
CA TRP A 442 50.22 6.44 -6.50
C TRP A 442 51.40 5.69 -5.87
N GLU A 443 51.29 4.37 -5.77
CA GLU A 443 52.37 3.48 -5.30
C GLU A 443 53.58 3.54 -6.24
N GLU A 444 53.36 3.48 -7.56
CA GLU A 444 54.42 3.57 -8.56
C GLU A 444 55.14 4.92 -8.51
N LYS A 445 54.36 6.02 -8.47
CA LYS A 445 54.90 7.38 -8.35
C LYS A 445 55.70 7.59 -7.04
N TYR A 446 55.28 6.95 -5.96
CA TYR A 446 55.98 6.99 -4.70
C TYR A 446 57.32 6.28 -4.81
N LYS A 447 57.34 5.05 -5.34
CA LYS A 447 58.56 4.26 -5.52
C LYS A 447 59.61 5.01 -6.39
N GLU A 448 59.14 5.62 -7.48
CA GLU A 448 60.02 6.41 -8.33
C GLU A 448 60.65 7.61 -7.59
N ARG A 449 59.82 8.35 -6.85
CA ARG A 449 60.28 9.52 -6.05
C ARG A 449 61.22 9.09 -4.92
N LEU A 450 60.92 7.97 -4.26
CA LEU A 450 61.74 7.41 -3.19
C LEU A 450 63.12 7.10 -3.73
N ARG A 451 63.21 6.32 -4.83
CA ARG A 451 64.47 5.96 -5.48
C ARG A 451 65.31 7.20 -5.82
N LYS A 452 64.73 8.22 -6.47
CA LYS A 452 65.44 9.47 -6.79
C LYS A 452 65.97 10.18 -5.56
N GLN A 453 65.23 10.23 -4.47
CA GLN A 453 65.70 10.87 -3.23
C GLN A 453 66.79 10.05 -2.52
N GLU A 454 66.73 8.72 -2.55
CA GLU A 454 67.75 7.80 -2.02
C GLU A 454 69.06 7.93 -2.80
N GLU A 455 69.02 7.96 -4.15
CA GLU A 455 70.18 8.17 -5.02
C GLU A 455 70.86 9.53 -4.72
N MET A 456 70.08 10.59 -4.58
CA MET A 456 70.59 11.93 -4.23
C MET A 456 71.23 11.93 -2.83
N LEU A 457 70.65 11.23 -1.87
CA LEU A 457 71.21 11.11 -0.52
C LEU A 457 72.53 10.33 -0.55
N LYS A 458 72.59 9.20 -1.26
CA LYS A 458 73.79 8.36 -1.43
C LYS A 458 74.92 9.17 -2.06
N ALA A 459 74.65 9.88 -3.16
CA ALA A 459 75.65 10.74 -3.78
C ALA A 459 76.16 11.87 -2.85
N THR A 460 75.30 12.40 -1.99
CA THR A 460 75.69 13.43 -1.00
C THR A 460 76.57 12.81 0.13
N MET A 461 76.29 11.56 0.50
CA MET A 461 77.11 10.80 1.51
C MET A 461 78.49 10.49 0.98
N GLU A 462 78.59 9.99 -0.25
CA GLU A 462 79.88 9.69 -0.92
C GLU A 462 80.76 10.97 -1.03
N GLN A 463 80.13 12.09 -1.45
CA GLN A 463 80.87 13.37 -1.49
C GLN A 463 81.31 13.85 -0.11
N LEU A 464 80.51 13.61 0.92
CA LEU A 464 80.88 14.01 2.30
C LEU A 464 82.03 13.19 2.81
N GLU A 465 82.09 11.88 2.47
CA GLU A 465 83.16 10.99 2.81
C GLU A 465 84.46 11.42 2.10
N ALA A 466 84.40 11.63 0.79
CA ALA A 466 85.55 12.17 0.02
C ALA A 466 86.10 13.49 0.59
N TYR A 467 85.21 14.40 1.03
CA TYR A 467 85.70 15.63 1.70
C TYR A 467 86.28 15.41 3.07
N ARG A 468 85.88 14.38 3.79
CA ARG A 468 86.52 14.00 5.09
C ARG A 468 87.90 13.42 4.92
N ASP A 469 88.09 12.53 3.95
CA ASP A 469 89.38 11.96 3.60
C ASP A 469 90.34 13.07 3.14
N HIS A 470 89.92 13.91 2.25
CA HIS A 470 90.73 15.06 1.82
C HIS A 470 91.01 16.08 2.95
N LEU A 471 90.11 16.17 3.95
CA LEU A 471 90.43 16.97 5.17
C LEU A 471 91.46 16.34 6.04
N ALA A 472 91.51 14.99 6.16
CA ALA A 472 92.48 14.22 6.89
C ALA A 472 93.89 14.39 6.26
N ASP A 473 93.97 14.21 4.96
CA ASP A 473 95.23 14.37 4.19
C ASP A 473 95.82 15.81 4.31
N ARG A 474 94.94 16.85 4.17
CA ARG A 474 95.43 18.24 4.35
C ARG A 474 95.89 18.57 5.75
N LYS A 475 95.25 17.96 6.77
CA LYS A 475 95.74 18.13 8.16
C LYS A 475 97.13 17.50 8.36
N GLN A 476 97.38 16.33 7.78
CA GLN A 476 98.69 15.69 7.81
C GLN A 476 99.76 16.51 7.10
N GLN A 477 99.36 17.20 6.01
CA GLN A 477 100.28 18.06 5.22
C GLN A 477 100.45 19.47 5.78
N GLY A 478 99.84 19.83 6.92
CA GLY A 478 99.92 21.18 7.51
C GLY A 478 99.22 22.31 6.67
N LYS A 479 98.40 21.95 5.70
CA LYS A 479 97.76 22.91 4.77
C LYS A 479 96.46 23.53 5.34
N PRO A 480 96.07 24.74 4.92
CA PRO A 480 94.81 25.39 5.40
C PRO A 480 93.56 24.58 5.17
N THR A 481 92.73 24.36 6.24
CA THR A 481 91.53 23.47 6.22
C THR A 481 90.22 24.20 6.31
N HIS A 482 90.21 25.53 6.48
CA HIS A 482 88.99 26.30 6.74
C HIS A 482 87.88 26.17 5.63
N ALA A 483 88.25 26.30 4.37
CA ALA A 483 87.35 26.18 3.23
C ALA A 483 86.69 24.77 3.13
N LEU A 484 87.50 23.70 3.48
CA LEU A 484 87.04 22.33 3.43
C LEU A 484 86.10 22.01 4.60
N LYS A 485 86.35 22.54 5.77
CA LYS A 485 85.48 22.43 6.94
C LYS A 485 84.14 23.09 6.63
N LYS A 486 84.09 24.29 5.94
CA LYS A 486 82.87 24.97 5.50
C LYS A 486 82.10 24.08 4.52
N ARG A 487 82.77 23.42 3.55
CA ARG A 487 82.06 22.52 2.56
C ARG A 487 81.48 21.29 3.25
N ILE A 488 82.16 20.71 4.21
CA ILE A 488 81.70 19.56 5.02
C ILE A 488 80.43 19.98 5.79
N ARG A 489 80.42 21.14 6.42
CA ARG A 489 79.25 21.64 7.15
C ARG A 489 78.03 21.82 6.21
N LEU A 490 78.19 22.47 5.07
CA LEU A 490 77.11 22.65 4.08
C LEU A 490 76.56 21.33 3.54
N LYS A 491 77.49 20.31 3.33
CA LYS A 491 77.04 18.99 2.87
C LYS A 491 76.33 18.22 3.97
N ARG A 492 76.65 18.38 5.24
CA ARG A 492 75.92 17.80 6.38
C ARG A 492 74.50 18.41 6.47
N GLU A 493 74.38 19.71 6.33
CA GLU A 493 73.10 20.40 6.30
C GLU A 493 72.24 19.92 5.12
N THR A 494 72.83 19.72 3.95
CA THR A 494 72.12 19.18 2.76
C THR A 494 71.66 17.77 3.01
N MET A 495 72.50 16.92 3.57
CA MET A 495 72.15 15.53 3.94
C MET A 495 71.02 15.48 4.97
N ALA A 496 71.02 16.34 5.97
CA ALA A 496 69.94 16.44 6.96
C ALA A 496 68.60 16.85 6.31
N ARG A 497 68.60 17.81 5.41
CA ARG A 497 67.39 18.22 4.63
C ARG A 497 66.87 17.09 3.73
N GLN A 498 67.78 16.33 3.10
CA GLN A 498 67.41 15.20 2.26
C GLN A 498 66.78 14.07 3.09
N LYS A 499 67.32 13.73 4.26
CA LYS A 499 66.74 12.77 5.20
C LYS A 499 65.35 13.21 5.68
N GLN A 500 65.19 14.49 5.99
CA GLN A 500 63.90 15.04 6.38
C GLN A 500 62.87 14.93 5.23
N ARG A 501 63.29 15.22 3.98
CA ARG A 501 62.43 15.07 2.79
C ARG A 501 61.98 13.63 2.56
N LEU A 502 62.89 12.64 2.76
CA LEU A 502 62.52 11.22 2.69
C LEU A 502 61.47 10.86 3.72
N LYS A 503 61.66 11.24 4.97
CA LYS A 503 60.70 11.00 6.04
C LYS A 503 59.32 11.63 5.74
N MET A 504 59.30 12.87 5.23
CA MET A 504 58.06 13.53 4.81
C MET A 504 57.38 12.83 3.63
N LEU A 505 58.16 12.29 2.69
CA LEU A 505 57.64 11.56 1.53
C LEU A 505 56.94 10.26 1.98
N GLU A 506 57.56 9.50 2.89
CA GLU A 506 56.97 8.29 3.50
C GLU A 506 55.67 8.60 4.25
N THR A 507 55.71 9.59 5.14
CA THR A 507 54.55 9.98 5.94
C THR A 507 53.39 10.39 5.05
N THR A 508 53.65 11.27 4.06
CA THR A 508 52.63 11.75 3.10
C THR A 508 52.05 10.61 2.27
N HIS A 509 52.88 9.64 1.86
CA HIS A 509 52.41 8.48 1.11
C HIS A 509 51.53 7.57 1.96
N THR A 510 51.96 7.23 3.18
CA THR A 510 51.18 6.41 4.12
C THR A 510 49.84 7.02 4.42
N GLU A 511 49.74 8.33 4.72
CA GLU A 511 48.48 9.02 4.95
C GLU A 511 47.56 9.00 3.73
N ARG A 512 48.11 9.18 2.53
CA ARG A 512 47.33 9.15 1.28
C ARG A 512 46.79 7.76 1.00
N MET A 513 47.57 6.73 1.19
CA MET A 513 47.16 5.33 0.99
C MET A 513 46.10 4.92 2.00
N GLU A 514 46.23 5.33 3.27
CA GLU A 514 45.25 5.07 4.29
C GLU A 514 43.91 5.74 3.99
N LYS A 515 43.93 7.03 3.62
CA LYS A 515 42.71 7.74 3.18
C LYS A 515 42.05 7.08 1.97
N LEU A 516 42.83 6.55 1.04
CA LEU A 516 42.29 5.84 -0.14
C LEU A 516 41.67 4.48 0.23
N ARG A 517 42.31 3.72 1.16
CA ARG A 517 41.77 2.47 1.71
C ARG A 517 40.42 2.71 2.41
N GLN A 518 40.36 3.69 3.29
CA GLN A 518 39.10 4.08 3.97
C GLN A 518 37.99 4.47 2.99
N ARG A 519 38.34 5.23 1.94
CA ARG A 519 37.39 5.60 0.88
C ARG A 519 36.92 4.38 0.09
N LEU A 520 37.76 3.44 -0.22
CA LEU A 520 37.41 2.20 -0.92
C LEU A 520 36.48 1.34 -0.06
N GLU A 521 36.79 1.15 1.22
CA GLU A 521 35.99 0.35 2.13
C GLU A 521 34.61 0.98 2.36
N SER A 522 34.55 2.29 2.65
CA SER A 522 33.27 3.02 2.78
C SER A 522 32.43 2.95 1.50
N ARG A 523 33.08 2.93 0.33
CA ARG A 523 32.37 2.76 -0.94
C ARG A 523 31.81 1.36 -1.11
N ARG A 524 32.60 0.32 -0.79
CA ARG A 524 32.16 -1.09 -0.84
C ARG A 524 30.95 -1.33 0.05
N GLN A 525 30.98 -0.82 1.27
CA GLN A 525 29.86 -0.96 2.20
C GLN A 525 28.58 -0.30 1.68
N ARG A 526 28.69 0.93 1.14
CA ARG A 526 27.54 1.64 0.54
C ARG A 526 26.97 0.90 -0.68
N ASP A 527 27.83 0.41 -1.56
CA ASP A 527 27.42 -0.33 -2.76
C ASP A 527 26.75 -1.65 -2.38
N LYS A 528 27.32 -2.39 -1.40
CA LYS A 528 26.74 -3.64 -0.86
C LYS A 528 25.34 -3.39 -0.30
N ALA A 529 25.19 -2.38 0.55
CA ALA A 529 23.90 -2.02 1.14
C ALA A 529 22.86 -1.60 0.08
N ALA A 530 23.26 -0.84 -0.94
CA ALA A 530 22.37 -0.41 -2.02
C ALA A 530 21.91 -1.59 -2.90
N ILE A 531 22.81 -2.52 -3.22
CA ILE A 531 22.53 -3.74 -3.97
C ILE A 531 21.56 -4.63 -3.18
N GLU A 532 21.83 -4.88 -1.90
CA GLU A 532 21.01 -5.70 -1.02
C GLU A 532 19.61 -5.12 -0.86
N LYS A 533 19.52 -3.82 -0.59
CA LYS A 533 18.22 -3.10 -0.53
C LYS A 533 17.39 -3.28 -1.80
N LEU A 534 18.02 -3.26 -2.97
CA LEU A 534 17.30 -3.43 -4.24
C LEU A 534 16.92 -4.90 -4.49
N LYS A 535 17.76 -5.87 -4.09
CA LYS A 535 17.44 -7.30 -4.11
C LYS A 535 16.19 -7.59 -3.28
N LEU A 536 16.15 -7.14 -2.03
CA LEU A 536 15.00 -7.34 -1.15
C LEU A 536 13.71 -6.66 -1.67
N ARG A 537 13.85 -5.51 -2.35
CA ARG A 537 12.70 -4.88 -3.02
C ARG A 537 12.15 -5.70 -4.19
N ILE A 538 13.03 -6.35 -4.95
CA ILE A 538 12.67 -7.24 -6.07
C ILE A 538 11.97 -8.48 -5.51
N GLU A 539 12.54 -9.09 -4.48
CA GLU A 539 11.99 -10.27 -3.81
C GLU A 539 10.61 -9.96 -3.22
N GLY A 540 10.50 -8.89 -2.42
CA GLY A 540 9.22 -8.46 -1.86
C GLY A 540 8.15 -8.17 -2.92
N GLN A 541 8.54 -7.61 -4.09
CA GLN A 541 7.61 -7.42 -5.20
C GLN A 541 7.15 -8.74 -5.82
N LYS A 542 8.02 -9.75 -5.92
CA LYS A 542 7.68 -11.09 -6.42
C LYS A 542 6.74 -11.79 -5.46
N GLU A 543 7.09 -11.85 -4.18
CA GLU A 543 6.32 -12.52 -3.12
C GLU A 543 4.91 -11.92 -2.97
N THR A 544 4.80 -10.60 -3.04
CA THR A 544 3.52 -9.89 -2.86
C THR A 544 2.69 -9.72 -4.13
N ARG A 545 3.06 -10.40 -5.24
CA ARG A 545 2.44 -10.24 -6.56
C ARG A 545 0.92 -10.37 -6.52
N ASP A 546 0.43 -11.41 -5.92
CA ASP A 546 -0.97 -11.85 -5.97
C ASP A 546 -1.81 -11.34 -4.78
N TYR A 547 -1.21 -10.58 -3.84
CA TYR A 547 -1.87 -10.21 -2.59
C TYR A 547 -1.95 -8.69 -2.36
N ASN A 548 -3.06 -8.25 -1.77
CA ASN A 548 -3.29 -6.86 -1.35
C ASN A 548 -2.96 -6.68 0.15
N LEU A 549 -1.74 -6.30 0.44
CA LEU A 549 -1.26 -6.09 1.80
C LEU A 549 -1.92 -4.89 2.48
N ALA A 550 -2.37 -3.90 1.72
CA ALA A 550 -3.02 -2.72 2.29
C ALA A 550 -4.34 -3.06 2.99
N THR A 551 -5.09 -4.04 2.48
CA THR A 551 -6.34 -4.51 3.10
C THR A 551 -6.08 -5.15 4.46
N SER A 552 -5.06 -6.01 4.57
CA SER A 552 -4.68 -6.65 5.85
C SER A 552 -4.26 -5.61 6.86
N LEU A 553 -3.34 -4.72 6.48
CA LEU A 553 -2.78 -3.69 7.33
C LEU A 553 -3.84 -2.69 7.83
N LYS A 554 -4.77 -2.26 6.93
CA LYS A 554 -5.83 -1.31 7.28
C LYS A 554 -6.89 -1.90 8.20
N SER A 555 -7.24 -3.20 8.03
CA SER A 555 -8.52 -3.73 8.53
C SER A 555 -8.40 -4.91 9.49
N TYR A 556 -7.31 -5.67 9.46
CA TYR A 556 -7.25 -6.95 10.16
C TYR A 556 -6.05 -7.12 11.10
N ILE A 557 -4.92 -6.44 10.85
CA ILE A 557 -3.74 -6.52 11.70
C ILE A 557 -3.81 -5.44 12.78
N ASP A 558 -3.68 -5.83 14.05
CA ASP A 558 -3.58 -4.91 15.17
C ASP A 558 -2.28 -4.08 15.04
N PRO A 559 -2.37 -2.75 14.91
CA PRO A 559 -1.19 -1.91 14.71
C PRO A 559 -0.22 -1.92 15.90
N ARG A 560 -0.69 -2.26 17.11
CA ARG A 560 0.15 -2.39 18.31
C ARG A 560 1.24 -3.43 18.13
N ILE A 561 1.01 -4.49 17.33
CA ILE A 561 2.01 -5.53 17.05
C ILE A 561 3.25 -4.94 16.36
N TYR A 562 3.06 -4.11 15.33
CA TYR A 562 4.17 -3.45 14.66
C TYR A 562 4.82 -2.36 15.49
N PHE A 563 4.06 -1.68 16.34
CA PHE A 563 4.56 -0.68 17.25
C PHE A 563 5.48 -1.31 18.31
N GLU A 564 5.03 -2.36 19.00
CA GLU A 564 5.82 -3.08 20.00
C GLU A 564 7.04 -3.80 19.40
N TRP A 565 6.84 -4.42 18.23
CA TRP A 565 7.96 -5.00 17.49
C TRP A 565 8.98 -3.92 17.09
N GLY A 566 8.51 -2.78 16.64
CA GLY A 566 9.37 -1.66 16.27
C GLY A 566 10.23 -1.16 17.43
N LYS A 567 9.67 -1.06 18.64
CA LYS A 567 10.43 -0.74 19.87
C LYS A 567 11.55 -1.75 20.13
N LYS A 568 11.27 -3.06 19.98
CA LYS A 568 12.23 -4.13 20.24
C LYS A 568 13.43 -4.12 19.27
N VAL A 569 13.22 -3.70 18.02
CA VAL A 569 14.24 -3.77 16.96
C VAL A 569 14.72 -2.40 16.50
N ASP A 570 14.39 -1.32 17.20
CA ASP A 570 14.68 0.06 16.81
C ASP A 570 14.22 0.38 15.38
N TYR A 571 12.91 0.24 15.15
CA TYR A 571 12.28 0.53 13.87
C TYR A 571 10.99 1.34 14.06
N ASP A 572 10.99 2.58 13.62
CA ASP A 572 9.78 3.41 13.66
C ASP A 572 8.67 2.77 12.79
N TRP A 573 7.59 2.32 13.43
CA TRP A 573 6.44 1.69 12.78
C TRP A 573 5.83 2.59 11.69
N LYS A 574 5.91 3.94 11.82
CA LYS A 574 5.44 4.90 10.82
C LYS A 574 6.12 4.74 9.46
N ARG A 575 7.36 4.25 9.42
CA ARG A 575 8.08 3.99 8.15
C ARG A 575 7.49 2.81 7.37
N TYR A 576 6.76 1.93 8.05
CA TYR A 576 6.05 0.83 7.41
C TYR A 576 4.63 1.23 6.98
N TYR A 577 3.94 2.06 7.77
CA TYR A 577 2.56 2.46 7.54
C TYR A 577 2.45 3.67 6.60
N PRO A 578 1.54 3.65 5.58
CA PRO A 578 1.21 4.83 4.78
C PRO A 578 0.67 5.97 5.68
N LYS A 579 0.90 7.23 5.29
CA LYS A 579 0.47 8.42 6.07
C LYS A 579 -1.01 8.39 6.49
N THR A 580 -1.89 7.88 5.64
CA THR A 580 -3.32 7.73 5.95
C THR A 580 -3.57 6.74 7.09
N LEU A 581 -2.80 5.66 7.16
CA LEU A 581 -2.89 4.69 8.26
C LEU A 581 -2.16 5.15 9.52
N GLN A 582 -1.11 5.96 9.39
CA GLN A 582 -0.47 6.62 10.54
C GLN A 582 -1.47 7.52 11.27
N LYS A 583 -2.25 8.32 10.54
CA LYS A 583 -3.33 9.14 11.11
C LYS A 583 -4.44 8.29 11.74
N LYS A 584 -4.84 7.21 11.05
CA LYS A 584 -5.86 6.28 11.57
C LYS A 584 -5.46 5.63 12.88
N PHE A 585 -4.19 5.29 13.03
CA PHE A 585 -3.65 4.52 14.14
C PHE A 585 -2.77 5.34 15.08
N SER A 586 -2.91 6.69 15.07
CA SER A 586 -2.13 7.57 15.95
C SER A 586 -2.31 7.26 17.44
N TRP A 587 -3.46 6.69 17.83
CA TRP A 587 -3.75 6.24 19.18
C TRP A 587 -2.79 5.15 19.71
N VAL A 588 -2.05 4.47 18.84
CA VAL A 588 -1.10 3.41 19.23
C VAL A 588 0.07 3.97 20.05
N GLU A 589 0.43 5.25 19.84
CA GLU A 589 1.54 5.91 20.55
C GLU A 589 1.15 6.41 21.95
N ASN A 590 -0.14 6.55 22.23
CA ASN A 590 -0.67 7.09 23.48
C ASN A 590 -0.94 5.99 24.52
N ASP A 591 -0.11 4.94 24.53
CA ASP A 591 -0.01 3.85 25.53
C ASP A 591 -1.30 3.56 26.30
N GLY A 592 -2.36 3.07 25.63
CA GLY A 592 -3.58 2.63 26.29
C GLY A 592 -4.41 3.72 27.01
N ALA A 593 -4.01 4.98 26.93
CA ALA A 593 -4.86 6.08 27.36
C ALA A 593 -6.11 6.08 26.46
N THR A 594 -7.23 5.66 27.01
CA THR A 594 -8.53 5.90 26.41
C THR A 594 -8.61 7.39 26.07
N PRO A 595 -9.21 7.77 24.91
CA PRO A 595 -9.33 9.17 24.51
C PRO A 595 -10.24 10.02 25.44
N GLU A 596 -10.33 9.67 26.67
CA GLU A 596 -11.05 10.44 27.69
C GLU A 596 -10.21 11.60 28.28
N ASN A 597 -8.89 11.61 27.99
CA ASN A 597 -7.93 12.60 28.52
C ASN A 597 -7.23 13.43 27.45
N VAL A 598 -7.84 13.64 26.26
CA VAL A 598 -7.37 14.62 25.27
C VAL A 598 -8.53 15.53 24.88
#